data_771ad25eb55be63a507e981c50bc81ce
#
_entry.id   771ad25eb55be63a507e981c50bc81ce
#
_cell.length_a   1.000
_cell.length_b   1.000
_cell.length_c   1.000
_cell.angle_alpha   90.00
_cell.angle_beta   90.00
_cell.angle_gamma   90.00
#
_symmetry.space_group_name_H-M   'P 1'
#
loop_
_entity.id
_entity.type
_entity.pdbx_description
1 polymer ?
#
loop_
_entity_poly.entity_id
_entity_poly.type
_entity_poly.pdbx_seq_one_letter_code
_entity_poly.pdbx_strand_id
1 'polypeptide(L)'
;IIEGSQRLIRIGNDWLPSQELNRDAIPRNILDRVDQLKAGQLRAEINGKTRLVLGIPLQVFDAAYFAIVDLTDLEETLDDLRIILFGAGAGVTSLAALLGWWISRRTLRPLRNVREAAEAIAGGRLDTRLIRQSDPDLDRLSESFNEMARALEERIHRDARFASEVSHELRSPLTTLKASVGVLEARKNELSARSKTALDLLSRDLERFNRLVSELLEISGYDAGAASLELEEVNVSQFIQAATRNDSSITYLLPPNADSLVIDVDKRRLARTLSNLLDNARRYGYGATVIEVSTSENTLQIAVEDAGPGISKDEREIIFDRFSRGSTSGQRGDDGGTGLGLSLVQEDVRLHGGKVWVENLKVTKSDTGSRFVIELSTTREETS
;
A
#
# COMPACT_ATOMS: atom_id res chain seq x y z
N ILE A 1 21.40 -55.54 -51.38
CA ILE A 1 22.57 -54.90 -52.00
C ILE A 1 22.39 -53.43 -51.73
N ILE A 2 23.26 -52.87 -50.91
CA ILE A 2 23.23 -51.43 -50.61
C ILE A 2 23.85 -50.72 -51.79
N GLU A 3 23.04 -49.98 -52.55
CA GLU A 3 23.53 -49.11 -53.63
C GLU A 3 24.53 -48.06 -53.08
N GLY A 4 25.66 -47.86 -53.75
CA GLY A 4 26.72 -46.90 -53.29
C GLY A 4 27.73 -47.49 -52.29
N SER A 5 27.64 -48.80 -51.93
CA SER A 5 28.68 -49.38 -51.05
C SER A 5 29.90 -49.82 -51.85
N GLN A 6 31.06 -49.32 -51.42
CA GLN A 6 32.37 -49.85 -51.93
C GLN A 6 32.66 -51.16 -51.21
N ARG A 7 33.08 -52.20 -51.97
CA ARG A 7 33.22 -53.57 -51.44
C ARG A 7 34.63 -54.09 -51.67
N LEU A 8 35.14 -54.85 -50.72
CA LEU A 8 36.42 -55.54 -50.84
C LEU A 8 36.29 -56.93 -50.25
N ILE A 9 36.81 -57.92 -50.93
CA ILE A 9 36.77 -59.30 -50.47
C ILE A 9 38.24 -59.75 -50.29
N ARG A 10 38.51 -60.42 -49.17
CA ARG A 10 39.76 -61.13 -48.89
C ARG A 10 39.47 -62.62 -48.89
N ILE A 11 40.27 -63.39 -49.59
CA ILE A 11 40.26 -64.87 -49.56
C ILE A 11 41.63 -65.34 -49.09
N GLY A 12 41.69 -65.98 -47.92
CA GLY A 12 42.98 -66.26 -47.30
C GLY A 12 43.82 -65.00 -47.06
N ASN A 13 44.99 -64.91 -47.65
CA ASN A 13 45.86 -63.71 -47.63
C ASN A 13 45.70 -62.80 -48.83
N ASP A 14 44.98 -63.19 -49.83
CA ASP A 14 44.84 -62.49 -51.08
C ASP A 14 43.63 -61.53 -51.10
N TRP A 15 43.81 -60.29 -51.51
CA TRP A 15 42.74 -59.31 -51.67
C TRP A 15 42.27 -59.27 -53.13
N LEU A 16 40.99 -59.50 -53.31
CA LEU A 16 40.40 -59.35 -54.65
C LEU A 16 40.34 -57.85 -54.96
N PRO A 17 40.95 -57.46 -56.14
CA PRO A 17 40.96 -56.03 -56.48
C PRO A 17 39.55 -55.50 -56.68
N SER A 18 39.23 -54.42 -55.99
CA SER A 18 38.04 -53.59 -56.24
C SER A 18 38.52 -52.32 -56.91
N GLN A 19 37.81 -51.85 -57.90
CA GLN A 19 38.17 -50.61 -58.59
C GLN A 19 38.06 -49.35 -57.67
N GLU A 20 37.41 -49.52 -56.52
CA GLU A 20 37.02 -48.36 -55.71
C GLU A 20 37.53 -48.39 -54.27
N LEU A 21 38.03 -49.52 -53.76
CA LEU A 21 38.46 -49.69 -52.39
C LEU A 21 39.83 -50.30 -52.24
N ASN A 22 40.74 -49.64 -51.55
CA ASN A 22 42.06 -50.14 -51.22
C ASN A 22 42.08 -50.68 -49.78
N ARG A 23 42.91 -51.67 -49.47
CA ARG A 23 43.14 -52.28 -48.14
C ARG A 23 43.41 -51.17 -47.08
N ASP A 24 44.18 -50.16 -47.45
CA ASP A 24 44.60 -49.10 -46.55
C ASP A 24 43.42 -48.23 -46.05
N ALA A 25 42.27 -48.29 -46.71
CA ALA A 25 41.03 -47.59 -46.28
C ALA A 25 40.30 -48.31 -45.16
N ILE A 26 40.69 -49.55 -44.85
CA ILE A 26 40.02 -50.36 -43.80
C ILE A 26 40.75 -50.14 -42.46
N PRO A 27 40.08 -49.65 -41.42
CA PRO A 27 40.66 -49.45 -40.12
C PRO A 27 41.16 -50.76 -39.49
N ARG A 28 42.33 -50.73 -38.86
CA ARG A 28 43.00 -51.90 -38.26
C ARG A 28 42.08 -52.64 -37.31
N ASN A 29 41.35 -51.96 -36.49
CA ASN A 29 40.39 -52.53 -35.50
C ASN A 29 39.32 -53.43 -36.16
N ILE A 30 38.92 -53.17 -37.40
CA ILE A 30 37.97 -54.02 -38.16
C ILE A 30 38.68 -55.23 -38.73
N LEU A 31 39.92 -55.06 -39.23
CA LEU A 31 40.74 -56.17 -39.68
C LEU A 31 41.01 -57.15 -38.54
N ASP A 32 41.47 -56.67 -37.39
CA ASP A 32 41.76 -57.50 -36.21
C ASP A 32 40.53 -58.28 -35.73
N ARG A 33 39.35 -57.66 -35.75
CA ARG A 33 38.10 -58.35 -35.39
C ARG A 33 37.71 -59.45 -36.38
N VAL A 34 37.86 -59.19 -37.64
CA VAL A 34 37.55 -60.17 -38.72
C VAL A 34 38.55 -61.34 -38.66
N ASP A 35 39.83 -61.05 -38.36
CA ASP A 35 40.83 -62.10 -38.17
C ASP A 35 40.58 -62.98 -36.92
N GLN A 36 39.88 -62.45 -35.92
CA GLN A 36 39.34 -63.20 -34.77
C GLN A 36 38.00 -63.89 -35.10
N LEU A 37 37.60 -63.98 -36.36
CA LEU A 37 36.33 -64.56 -36.83
C LEU A 37 35.08 -63.87 -36.24
N LYS A 38 35.19 -62.57 -35.89
CA LYS A 38 34.09 -61.74 -35.40
C LYS A 38 33.71 -60.68 -36.39
N ALA A 39 32.43 -60.52 -36.63
CA ALA A 39 31.94 -59.40 -37.42
C ALA A 39 32.22 -58.06 -36.67
N GLY A 40 32.58 -57.02 -37.39
CA GLY A 40 32.83 -55.72 -36.85
C GLY A 40 32.16 -54.61 -37.67
N GLN A 41 31.72 -53.56 -36.98
CA GLN A 41 31.30 -52.33 -37.61
C GLN A 41 31.96 -51.15 -36.91
N LEU A 42 32.36 -50.14 -37.68
CA LEU A 42 33.01 -48.95 -37.14
C LEU A 42 32.61 -47.78 -38.00
N ARG A 43 32.17 -46.70 -37.32
CA ARG A 43 32.02 -45.40 -37.96
C ARG A 43 33.39 -44.70 -37.95
N ALA A 44 33.90 -44.37 -39.10
CA ALA A 44 35.20 -43.76 -39.27
C ALA A 44 35.16 -42.64 -40.30
N GLU A 45 35.93 -41.62 -40.08
CA GLU A 45 36.14 -40.58 -41.06
C GLU A 45 37.20 -41.03 -42.05
N ILE A 46 36.85 -41.22 -43.34
CA ILE A 46 37.72 -41.63 -44.39
C ILE A 46 37.65 -40.59 -45.52
N ASN A 47 38.79 -39.97 -45.84
CA ASN A 47 38.88 -38.87 -46.81
C ASN A 47 37.93 -37.70 -46.53
N GLY A 48 37.80 -37.28 -45.25
CA GLY A 48 36.94 -36.18 -44.87
C GLY A 48 35.44 -36.46 -44.94
N LYS A 49 35.06 -37.73 -45.12
CA LYS A 49 33.64 -38.16 -45.13
C LYS A 49 33.37 -39.19 -44.06
N THR A 50 32.25 -39.07 -43.38
CA THR A 50 31.81 -40.08 -42.43
C THR A 50 31.34 -41.32 -43.15
N ARG A 51 31.96 -42.45 -42.88
CA ARG A 51 31.69 -43.74 -43.53
C ARG A 51 31.48 -44.81 -42.45
N LEU A 52 30.56 -45.74 -42.75
CA LEU A 52 30.40 -46.95 -41.96
C LEU A 52 31.22 -48.06 -42.61
N VAL A 53 32.22 -48.55 -41.91
CA VAL A 53 33.02 -49.69 -42.32
C VAL A 53 32.46 -50.95 -41.67
N LEU A 54 32.10 -51.94 -42.49
CA LEU A 54 31.62 -53.24 -42.05
C LEU A 54 32.65 -54.31 -42.43
N GLY A 55 32.93 -55.23 -41.52
CA GLY A 55 33.79 -56.40 -41.78
C GLY A 55 33.08 -57.67 -41.32
N ILE A 56 32.88 -58.65 -42.21
CA ILE A 56 32.19 -59.89 -41.94
C ILE A 56 33.10 -61.08 -42.32
N PRO A 57 33.49 -61.95 -41.38
CA PRO A 57 34.24 -63.16 -41.72
C PRO A 57 33.29 -64.17 -42.35
N LEU A 58 33.68 -64.78 -43.47
CA LEU A 58 32.98 -65.85 -44.20
C LEU A 58 33.69 -67.15 -43.91
N GLN A 59 33.40 -67.80 -42.78
CA GLN A 59 34.14 -68.96 -42.24
C GLN A 59 34.15 -70.18 -43.17
N VAL A 60 33.12 -70.36 -43.99
CA VAL A 60 32.99 -71.52 -44.88
C VAL A 60 33.98 -71.44 -46.08
N PHE A 61 34.43 -70.23 -46.41
CA PHE A 61 35.27 -69.99 -47.63
C PHE A 61 36.65 -69.43 -47.27
N ASP A 62 37.06 -69.45 -46.00
CA ASP A 62 38.28 -68.74 -45.53
C ASP A 62 38.40 -67.36 -46.12
N ALA A 63 37.30 -66.64 -46.13
CA ALA A 63 37.19 -65.36 -46.78
C ALA A 63 36.62 -64.28 -45.80
N ALA A 64 36.85 -63.03 -46.10
CA ALA A 64 36.28 -61.91 -45.38
C ALA A 64 35.69 -60.89 -46.35
N TYR A 65 34.52 -60.43 -46.02
CA TYR A 65 33.81 -59.38 -46.77
C TYR A 65 33.89 -58.04 -46.02
N PHE A 66 34.34 -57.03 -46.73
CA PHE A 66 34.35 -55.66 -46.19
C PHE A 66 33.48 -54.76 -47.07
N ALA A 67 32.71 -53.86 -46.41
CA ALA A 67 31.92 -52.89 -47.14
C ALA A 67 32.10 -51.51 -46.45
N ILE A 68 32.22 -50.49 -47.25
CA ILE A 68 32.23 -49.13 -46.81
C ILE A 68 31.00 -48.42 -47.37
N VAL A 69 30.15 -47.91 -46.45
CA VAL A 69 28.94 -47.18 -46.79
C VAL A 69 29.15 -45.71 -46.49
N ASP A 70 28.90 -44.87 -47.46
CA ASP A 70 28.96 -43.41 -47.25
C ASP A 70 27.70 -42.99 -46.45
N LEU A 71 27.89 -42.24 -45.34
CA LEU A 71 26.83 -41.76 -44.50
C LEU A 71 26.62 -40.22 -44.64
N THR A 72 27.32 -39.59 -45.59
CA THR A 72 27.29 -38.12 -45.73
C THR A 72 25.88 -37.60 -45.97
N ASP A 73 25.19 -38.19 -46.94
CA ASP A 73 23.82 -37.78 -47.29
C ASP A 73 22.82 -37.94 -46.12
N LEU A 74 23.04 -39.00 -45.30
CA LEU A 74 22.23 -39.25 -44.12
C LEU A 74 22.51 -38.20 -43.05
N GLU A 75 23.77 -37.83 -42.81
CA GLU A 75 24.15 -36.81 -41.84
C GLU A 75 23.64 -35.43 -42.27
N GLU A 76 23.81 -35.05 -43.54
CA GLU A 76 23.26 -33.82 -44.09
C GLU A 76 21.74 -33.75 -43.90
N THR A 77 21.02 -34.82 -44.20
CA THR A 77 19.55 -34.89 -44.01
C THR A 77 19.14 -34.79 -42.54
N LEU A 78 19.92 -35.41 -41.64
CA LEU A 78 19.64 -35.32 -40.19
C LEU A 78 19.92 -33.91 -39.63
N ASP A 79 20.96 -33.26 -40.11
CA ASP A 79 21.28 -31.89 -39.68
C ASP A 79 20.27 -30.88 -40.24
N ASP A 80 19.84 -31.03 -41.51
CA ASP A 80 18.73 -30.23 -42.05
C ASP A 80 17.42 -30.41 -41.24
N LEU A 81 17.09 -31.65 -40.92
CA LEU A 81 15.92 -31.95 -40.07
C LEU A 81 16.06 -31.31 -38.69
N ARG A 82 17.23 -31.34 -38.06
CA ARG A 82 17.49 -30.67 -36.77
C ARG A 82 17.24 -29.19 -36.88
N ILE A 83 17.80 -28.53 -37.90
CA ILE A 83 17.67 -27.08 -38.11
C ILE A 83 16.19 -26.72 -38.28
N ILE A 84 15.47 -27.48 -39.09
CA ILE A 84 14.02 -27.25 -39.34
C ILE A 84 13.22 -27.44 -38.03
N LEU A 85 13.48 -28.53 -37.28
CA LEU A 85 12.78 -28.80 -36.02
C LEU A 85 13.07 -27.76 -34.95
N PHE A 86 14.33 -27.37 -34.78
CA PHE A 86 14.70 -26.31 -33.86
C PHE A 86 14.11 -24.95 -34.25
N GLY A 87 14.15 -24.61 -35.53
CA GLY A 87 13.57 -23.39 -36.07
C GLY A 87 12.04 -23.34 -35.88
N ALA A 88 11.35 -24.43 -36.19
CA ALA A 88 9.91 -24.55 -35.97
C ALA A 88 9.54 -24.47 -34.49
N GLY A 89 10.29 -25.19 -33.63
CA GLY A 89 10.08 -25.15 -32.17
C GLY A 89 10.28 -23.76 -31.59
N ALA A 90 11.36 -23.08 -31.96
CA ALA A 90 11.63 -21.70 -31.54
C ALA A 90 10.55 -20.73 -32.04
N GLY A 91 10.09 -20.89 -33.28
CA GLY A 91 9.03 -20.09 -33.87
C GLY A 91 7.70 -20.22 -33.12
N VAL A 92 7.26 -21.44 -32.85
CA VAL A 92 6.02 -21.72 -32.10
C VAL A 92 6.11 -21.17 -30.68
N THR A 93 7.24 -21.39 -30.00
CA THR A 93 7.45 -20.90 -28.63
C THR A 93 7.42 -19.37 -28.57
N SER A 94 8.09 -18.70 -29.50
CA SER A 94 8.09 -17.24 -29.59
C SER A 94 6.71 -16.67 -29.86
N LEU A 95 5.95 -17.28 -30.77
CA LEU A 95 4.59 -16.88 -31.08
C LEU A 95 3.66 -17.06 -29.86
N ALA A 96 3.75 -18.20 -29.17
CA ALA A 96 2.98 -18.46 -27.94
C ALA A 96 3.32 -17.44 -26.83
N ALA A 97 4.60 -17.10 -26.65
CA ALA A 97 5.04 -16.10 -25.69
C ALA A 97 4.49 -14.69 -26.02
N LEU A 98 4.54 -14.29 -27.31
CA LEU A 98 4.00 -13.02 -27.77
C LEU A 98 2.48 -12.93 -27.57
N LEU A 99 1.75 -13.98 -27.94
CA LEU A 99 0.31 -14.06 -27.75
C LEU A 99 -0.06 -14.03 -26.26
N GLY A 100 0.62 -14.79 -25.42
CA GLY A 100 0.42 -14.81 -23.98
C GLY A 100 0.67 -13.43 -23.34
N TRP A 101 1.75 -12.74 -23.73
CA TRP A 101 2.05 -11.39 -23.30
C TRP A 101 0.98 -10.38 -23.74
N TRP A 102 0.53 -10.46 -25.00
CA TRP A 102 -0.49 -9.58 -25.54
C TRP A 102 -1.85 -9.77 -24.84
N ILE A 103 -2.30 -11.03 -24.67
CA ILE A 103 -3.53 -11.37 -23.94
C ILE A 103 -3.45 -10.90 -22.49
N SER A 104 -2.35 -11.21 -21.79
CA SER A 104 -2.14 -10.81 -20.40
C SER A 104 -2.23 -9.29 -20.23
N ARG A 105 -1.59 -8.53 -21.10
CA ARG A 105 -1.67 -7.05 -21.06
C ARG A 105 -3.07 -6.53 -21.33
N ARG A 106 -3.79 -7.14 -22.27
CA ARG A 106 -5.13 -6.70 -22.65
C ARG A 106 -6.16 -6.99 -21.56
N THR A 107 -6.06 -8.13 -20.87
CA THR A 107 -7.05 -8.59 -19.88
C THR A 107 -6.75 -8.07 -18.47
N LEU A 108 -5.47 -7.92 -18.08
CA LEU A 108 -5.11 -7.54 -16.70
C LEU A 108 -5.05 -6.03 -16.47
N ARG A 109 -4.81 -5.22 -17.49
CA ARG A 109 -4.79 -3.74 -17.34
C ARG A 109 -6.08 -3.15 -16.78
N PRO A 110 -7.28 -3.51 -17.26
CA PRO A 110 -8.52 -2.97 -16.73
C PRO A 110 -8.75 -3.29 -15.25
N LEU A 111 -8.36 -4.47 -14.78
CA LEU A 111 -8.46 -4.85 -13.36
C LEU A 111 -7.57 -3.97 -12.46
N ARG A 112 -6.42 -3.54 -12.98
CA ARG A 112 -5.55 -2.60 -12.28
C ARG A 112 -6.22 -1.24 -12.12
N ASN A 113 -6.89 -0.75 -13.14
CA ASN A 113 -7.64 0.51 -13.08
C ASN A 113 -8.78 0.45 -12.04
N VAL A 114 -9.47 -0.70 -11.94
CA VAL A 114 -10.51 -0.91 -10.91
C VAL A 114 -9.91 -0.84 -9.51
N ARG A 115 -8.75 -1.47 -9.29
CA ARG A 115 -8.04 -1.39 -8.00
C ARG A 115 -7.65 0.04 -7.66
N GLU A 116 -7.03 0.74 -8.60
CA GLU A 116 -6.58 2.14 -8.40
C GLU A 116 -7.78 3.08 -8.14
N ALA A 117 -8.90 2.87 -8.84
CA ALA A 117 -10.12 3.62 -8.59
C ALA A 117 -10.73 3.30 -7.21
N ALA A 118 -10.71 2.02 -6.78
CA ALA A 118 -11.20 1.64 -5.46
C ALA A 118 -10.31 2.21 -4.34
N GLU A 119 -8.99 2.20 -4.51
CA GLU A 119 -8.03 2.84 -3.59
C GLU A 119 -8.24 4.36 -3.53
N ALA A 120 -8.55 4.99 -4.66
CA ALA A 120 -8.85 6.41 -4.72
C ALA A 120 -10.14 6.77 -3.97
N ILE A 121 -11.22 5.97 -4.14
CA ILE A 121 -12.47 6.15 -3.42
C ILE A 121 -12.27 5.91 -1.92
N ALA A 122 -11.54 4.87 -1.52
CA ALA A 122 -11.19 4.61 -0.13
C ALA A 122 -10.36 5.74 0.49
N GLY A 123 -9.53 6.43 -0.31
CA GLY A 123 -8.79 7.64 0.07
C GLY A 123 -9.60 8.93 0.07
N GLY A 124 -10.93 8.86 -0.17
CA GLY A 124 -11.85 10.01 -0.12
C GLY A 124 -12.12 10.70 -1.46
N ARG A 125 -11.51 10.27 -2.58
CA ARG A 125 -11.81 10.82 -3.92
C ARG A 125 -13.05 10.15 -4.52
N LEU A 126 -14.21 10.58 -4.05
CA LEU A 126 -15.51 9.98 -4.38
C LEU A 126 -15.95 10.23 -5.84
N ASP A 127 -15.36 11.21 -6.51
CA ASP A 127 -15.60 11.57 -7.91
C ASP A 127 -14.90 10.65 -8.91
N THR A 128 -14.05 9.72 -8.42
CA THR A 128 -13.31 8.79 -9.27
C THR A 128 -14.27 7.86 -10.03
N ARG A 129 -14.09 7.78 -11.35
CA ARG A 129 -14.91 6.94 -12.24
C ARG A 129 -14.04 6.12 -13.17
N LEU A 130 -14.49 4.91 -13.49
CA LEU A 130 -13.89 4.07 -14.51
C LEU A 130 -14.40 4.47 -15.90
N ILE A 131 -13.47 4.48 -16.87
CA ILE A 131 -13.78 4.74 -18.26
C ILE A 131 -14.40 3.47 -18.88
N ARG A 132 -15.37 3.66 -19.77
CA ARG A 132 -15.99 2.58 -20.54
C ARG A 132 -14.94 1.75 -21.27
N GLN A 133 -15.14 0.43 -21.25
CA GLN A 133 -14.26 -0.53 -21.88
C GLN A 133 -14.86 -1.07 -23.17
N SER A 134 -14.01 -1.45 -24.14
CA SER A 134 -14.46 -2.04 -25.41
C SER A 134 -14.93 -3.51 -25.24
N ASP A 135 -14.52 -4.17 -24.16
CA ASP A 135 -14.94 -5.54 -23.83
C ASP A 135 -16.26 -5.48 -23.05
N PRO A 136 -17.32 -6.22 -23.48
CA PRO A 136 -18.64 -6.13 -22.86
C PRO A 136 -18.69 -6.54 -21.38
N ASP A 137 -17.86 -7.50 -20.96
CA ASP A 137 -17.83 -7.95 -19.57
C ASP A 137 -17.10 -6.94 -18.67
N LEU A 138 -16.03 -6.34 -19.19
CA LEU A 138 -15.31 -5.26 -18.50
C LEU A 138 -16.10 -3.95 -18.47
N ASP A 139 -16.91 -3.68 -19.51
CA ASP A 139 -17.80 -2.50 -19.53
C ASP A 139 -18.90 -2.63 -18.47
N ARG A 140 -19.51 -3.81 -18.33
CA ARG A 140 -20.47 -4.10 -17.25
C ARG A 140 -19.84 -3.94 -15.86
N LEU A 141 -18.61 -4.42 -15.67
CA LEU A 141 -17.88 -4.24 -14.41
C LEU A 141 -17.66 -2.75 -14.12
N SER A 142 -17.22 -1.98 -15.12
CA SER A 142 -17.01 -0.54 -15.01
C SER A 142 -18.32 0.20 -14.71
N GLU A 143 -19.42 -0.19 -15.33
CA GLU A 143 -20.76 0.38 -15.09
C GLU A 143 -21.23 0.09 -13.66
N SER A 144 -21.17 -1.15 -13.21
CA SER A 144 -21.54 -1.55 -11.85
C SER A 144 -20.68 -0.85 -10.78
N PHE A 145 -19.38 -0.70 -11.03
CA PHE A 145 -18.47 0.06 -10.17
C PHE A 145 -18.88 1.54 -10.09
N ASN A 146 -19.15 2.17 -11.23
CA ASN A 146 -19.56 3.58 -11.30
C ASN A 146 -20.92 3.82 -10.63
N GLU A 147 -21.86 2.86 -10.73
CA GLU A 147 -23.15 2.92 -10.03
C GLU A 147 -22.94 2.83 -8.51
N MET A 148 -22.11 1.90 -8.05
CA MET A 148 -21.75 1.78 -6.64
C MET A 148 -21.08 3.06 -6.12
N ALA A 149 -20.11 3.61 -6.86
CA ALA A 149 -19.42 4.84 -6.50
C ALA A 149 -20.40 6.03 -6.40
N ARG A 150 -21.33 6.15 -7.34
CA ARG A 150 -22.38 7.18 -7.31
C ARG A 150 -23.31 7.01 -6.12
N ALA A 151 -23.77 5.80 -5.84
CA ALA A 151 -24.65 5.51 -4.71
C ALA A 151 -23.97 5.84 -3.38
N LEU A 152 -22.65 5.56 -3.25
CA LEU A 152 -21.84 5.91 -2.09
C LEU A 152 -21.72 7.42 -1.93
N GLU A 153 -21.36 8.13 -2.99
CA GLU A 153 -21.26 9.60 -3.03
C GLU A 153 -22.60 10.25 -2.63
N GLU A 154 -23.71 9.81 -3.23
CA GLU A 154 -25.05 10.32 -2.88
C GLU A 154 -25.42 10.04 -1.43
N ARG A 155 -25.02 8.87 -0.88
CA ARG A 155 -25.25 8.55 0.53
C ARG A 155 -24.46 9.49 1.43
N ILE A 156 -23.18 9.67 1.17
CA ILE A 156 -22.32 10.58 1.92
C ILE A 156 -22.87 12.01 1.88
N HIS A 157 -23.28 12.50 0.71
CA HIS A 157 -23.89 13.82 0.59
C HIS A 157 -25.25 13.96 1.28
N ARG A 158 -26.04 12.91 1.33
CA ARG A 158 -27.30 12.91 2.13
C ARG A 158 -27.01 12.97 3.61
N ASP A 159 -26.08 12.17 4.09
CA ASP A 159 -25.70 12.13 5.50
C ASP A 159 -25.11 13.50 5.93
N ALA A 160 -24.33 14.16 5.06
CA ALA A 160 -23.85 15.52 5.26
C ALA A 160 -24.95 16.56 5.42
N ARG A 161 -25.90 16.55 4.48
CA ARG A 161 -27.02 17.49 4.53
C ARG A 161 -27.86 17.28 5.76
N PHE A 162 -28.16 16.01 6.10
CA PHE A 162 -28.89 15.66 7.32
C PHE A 162 -28.16 16.19 8.57
N ALA A 163 -26.85 15.95 8.69
CA ALA A 163 -26.07 16.48 9.81
C ALA A 163 -26.12 18.01 9.89
N SER A 164 -26.00 18.71 8.75
CA SER A 164 -26.10 20.17 8.67
C SER A 164 -27.49 20.67 9.09
N GLU A 165 -28.57 20.07 8.59
CA GLU A 165 -29.93 20.43 8.92
C GLU A 165 -30.21 20.22 10.41
N VAL A 166 -29.85 19.05 10.96
CA VAL A 166 -29.96 18.76 12.40
C VAL A 166 -29.17 19.76 13.23
N SER A 167 -27.98 20.18 12.75
CA SER A 167 -27.16 21.20 13.41
C SER A 167 -27.91 22.50 13.59
N HIS A 168 -28.53 22.98 12.51
CA HIS A 168 -29.29 24.22 12.54
C HIS A 168 -30.53 24.12 13.41
N GLU A 169 -31.27 23.00 13.31
CA GLU A 169 -32.50 22.77 14.10
C GLU A 169 -32.24 22.59 15.60
N LEU A 170 -31.09 22.03 15.99
CA LEU A 170 -30.71 21.90 17.40
C LEU A 170 -30.11 23.18 17.99
N ARG A 171 -29.43 23.99 17.20
CA ARG A 171 -28.80 25.23 17.69
C ARG A 171 -29.84 26.24 18.22
N SER A 172 -30.98 26.36 17.55
CA SER A 172 -32.05 27.29 17.96
C SER A 172 -32.61 26.99 19.35
N PRO A 173 -33.14 25.78 19.63
CA PRO A 173 -33.67 25.47 20.96
C PRO A 173 -32.60 25.51 22.05
N LEU A 174 -31.35 25.10 21.74
CA LEU A 174 -30.25 25.18 22.69
C LEU A 174 -29.90 26.64 23.04
N THR A 175 -29.94 27.54 22.09
CA THR A 175 -29.73 28.98 22.32
C THR A 175 -30.83 29.53 23.24
N THR A 176 -32.08 29.15 23.01
CA THR A 176 -33.22 29.55 23.85
C THR A 176 -33.08 29.02 25.26
N LEU A 177 -32.74 27.72 25.41
CA LEU A 177 -32.51 27.14 26.74
C LEU A 177 -31.35 27.83 27.48
N LYS A 178 -30.24 28.10 26.79
CA LYS A 178 -29.08 28.82 27.35
C LYS A 178 -29.46 30.23 27.81
N ALA A 179 -30.24 30.95 27.01
CA ALA A 179 -30.75 32.26 27.40
C ALA A 179 -31.67 32.20 28.64
N SER A 180 -32.58 31.19 28.70
CA SER A 180 -33.48 30.99 29.85
C SER A 180 -32.70 30.68 31.13
N VAL A 181 -31.69 29.81 31.05
CA VAL A 181 -30.81 29.51 32.18
C VAL A 181 -30.03 30.75 32.59
N GLY A 182 -29.51 31.53 31.65
CA GLY A 182 -28.77 32.78 31.91
C GLY A 182 -29.64 33.80 32.67
N VAL A 183 -30.95 33.89 32.37
CA VAL A 183 -31.88 34.75 33.14
C VAL A 183 -32.02 34.28 34.57
N LEU A 184 -32.09 32.96 34.80
CA LEU A 184 -32.14 32.38 36.14
C LEU A 184 -30.82 32.58 36.92
N GLU A 185 -29.70 32.45 36.24
CA GLU A 185 -28.38 32.70 36.82
C GLU A 185 -28.18 34.17 37.25
N ALA A 186 -28.66 35.12 36.45
CA ALA A 186 -28.65 36.53 36.79
C ALA A 186 -29.40 36.86 38.10
N ARG A 187 -30.40 36.03 38.45
CA ARG A 187 -31.19 36.12 39.68
C ARG A 187 -30.86 35.05 40.72
N LYS A 188 -29.70 34.41 40.60
CA LYS A 188 -29.25 33.31 41.44
C LYS A 188 -29.30 33.65 42.95
N ASN A 189 -28.99 34.89 43.27
CA ASN A 189 -28.98 35.35 44.67
C ASN A 189 -30.37 35.39 45.32
N GLU A 190 -31.44 35.48 44.53
CA GLU A 190 -32.84 35.50 45.00
C GLU A 190 -33.38 34.08 45.25
N LEU A 191 -32.66 33.06 44.81
CA LEU A 191 -33.08 31.66 44.85
C LEU A 191 -32.78 31.02 46.22
N SER A 192 -33.60 30.06 46.62
CA SER A 192 -33.29 29.19 47.76
C SER A 192 -32.04 28.35 47.54
N ALA A 193 -31.39 27.89 48.61
CA ALA A 193 -30.19 27.06 48.52
C ALA A 193 -30.39 25.84 47.63
N ARG A 194 -31.55 25.19 47.71
CA ARG A 194 -31.91 24.04 46.88
C ARG A 194 -32.08 24.38 45.41
N SER A 195 -32.73 25.53 45.13
CA SER A 195 -32.87 26.04 43.74
C SER A 195 -31.55 26.46 43.14
N LYS A 196 -30.62 27.02 43.93
CA LYS A 196 -29.24 27.33 43.47
C LYS A 196 -28.50 26.09 43.02
N THR A 197 -28.52 25.03 43.84
CA THR A 197 -27.86 23.75 43.48
C THR A 197 -28.48 23.15 42.22
N ALA A 198 -29.81 23.16 42.10
CA ALA A 198 -30.51 22.66 40.90
C ALA A 198 -30.13 23.48 39.64
N LEU A 199 -30.05 24.81 39.77
CA LEU A 199 -29.64 25.68 38.66
C LEU A 199 -28.18 25.42 38.22
N ASP A 200 -27.27 25.23 39.19
CA ASP A 200 -25.88 24.92 38.91
C ASP A 200 -25.72 23.57 38.14
N LEU A 201 -26.51 22.56 38.54
CA LEU A 201 -26.55 21.29 37.84
C LEU A 201 -27.11 21.45 36.41
N LEU A 202 -28.23 22.16 36.26
CA LEU A 202 -28.86 22.41 34.97
C LEU A 202 -27.94 23.17 34.02
N SER A 203 -27.24 24.20 34.49
CA SER A 203 -26.27 24.96 33.70
C SER A 203 -25.13 24.07 33.18
N ARG A 204 -24.55 23.23 34.06
CA ARG A 204 -23.49 22.29 33.69
C ARG A 204 -23.96 21.27 32.66
N ASP A 205 -25.14 20.68 32.88
CA ASP A 205 -25.68 19.68 31.95
C ASP A 205 -26.02 20.30 30.60
N LEU A 206 -26.57 21.52 30.59
CA LEU A 206 -26.83 22.25 29.33
C LEU A 206 -25.55 22.59 28.56
N GLU A 207 -24.50 23.04 29.26
CA GLU A 207 -23.20 23.29 28.64
C GLU A 207 -22.57 22.01 28.06
N ARG A 208 -22.68 20.90 28.82
CA ARG A 208 -22.21 19.57 28.37
C ARG A 208 -22.98 19.11 27.14
N PHE A 209 -24.32 19.23 27.16
CA PHE A 209 -25.17 18.83 26.04
C PHE A 209 -24.89 19.65 24.78
N ASN A 210 -24.76 20.97 24.95
CA ASN A 210 -24.41 21.85 23.82
C ASN A 210 -23.07 21.48 23.19
N ARG A 211 -22.07 21.16 24.02
CA ARG A 211 -20.74 20.72 23.54
C ARG A 211 -20.87 19.39 22.78
N LEU A 212 -21.55 18.38 23.36
CA LEU A 212 -21.76 17.08 22.71
C LEU A 212 -22.44 17.21 21.36
N VAL A 213 -23.51 17.99 21.26
CA VAL A 213 -24.24 18.22 20.02
C VAL A 213 -23.31 18.90 19.00
N SER A 214 -22.58 19.94 19.38
CA SER A 214 -21.67 20.64 18.49
C SER A 214 -20.54 19.73 17.95
N GLU A 215 -19.93 18.94 18.84
CA GLU A 215 -18.85 18.00 18.45
C GLU A 215 -19.39 16.89 17.53
N LEU A 216 -20.58 16.33 17.81
CA LEU A 216 -21.20 15.29 16.98
C LEU A 216 -21.51 15.80 15.58
N LEU A 217 -22.04 17.02 15.49
CA LEU A 217 -22.40 17.64 14.20
C LEU A 217 -21.18 17.99 13.36
N GLU A 218 -20.08 18.41 14.00
CA GLU A 218 -18.82 18.63 13.31
C GLU A 218 -18.25 17.32 12.76
N ILE A 219 -18.24 16.24 13.55
CA ILE A 219 -17.79 14.93 13.10
C ILE A 219 -18.62 14.44 11.91
N SER A 220 -19.93 14.61 11.97
CA SER A 220 -20.82 14.26 10.86
C SER A 220 -20.52 15.08 9.59
N GLY A 221 -20.09 16.32 9.75
CA GLY A 221 -19.62 17.17 8.63
C GLY A 221 -18.32 16.67 8.00
N TYR A 222 -17.41 16.10 8.80
CA TYR A 222 -16.18 15.48 8.28
C TYR A 222 -16.49 14.20 7.48
N ASP A 223 -17.32 13.31 8.03
CA ASP A 223 -17.71 12.07 7.35
C ASP A 223 -18.34 12.33 6.00
N ALA A 224 -18.97 13.45 5.87
CA ALA A 224 -19.66 13.89 4.67
C ALA A 224 -18.75 14.57 3.64
N GLY A 225 -17.46 14.72 3.92
CA GLY A 225 -16.54 15.45 3.04
C GLY A 225 -16.89 16.94 2.85
N ALA A 226 -17.81 17.48 3.67
CA ALA A 226 -18.27 18.86 3.58
C ALA A 226 -17.34 19.85 4.28
N ALA A 227 -16.32 19.34 4.97
CA ALA A 227 -15.37 20.16 5.70
C ALA A 227 -14.28 20.70 4.76
N SER A 228 -14.35 21.98 4.42
CA SER A 228 -13.28 22.72 3.74
C SER A 228 -12.40 23.45 4.75
N LEU A 229 -11.11 23.64 4.40
CA LEU A 229 -10.19 24.47 5.16
C LEU A 229 -10.28 25.92 4.68
N GLU A 230 -10.34 26.86 5.61
CA GLU A 230 -10.11 28.27 5.36
C GLU A 230 -8.69 28.61 5.77
N LEU A 231 -7.73 28.37 4.87
CA LEU A 231 -6.32 28.58 5.15
C LEU A 231 -6.00 30.07 5.26
N GLU A 232 -5.27 30.44 6.31
CA GLU A 232 -4.71 31.77 6.52
C GLU A 232 -3.27 31.65 7.04
N GLU A 233 -2.47 32.67 6.79
CA GLU A 233 -1.11 32.76 7.33
C GLU A 233 -1.15 32.99 8.84
N VAL A 234 -0.58 32.07 9.60
CA VAL A 234 -0.57 32.12 11.07
C VAL A 234 0.86 32.11 11.59
N ASN A 235 1.21 33.12 12.37
CA ASN A 235 2.47 33.10 13.12
C ASN A 235 2.35 32.13 14.30
N VAL A 236 3.21 31.10 14.32
CA VAL A 236 3.12 29.99 15.26
C VAL A 236 3.33 30.40 16.70
N SER A 237 4.31 31.25 16.98
CA SER A 237 4.62 31.74 18.32
C SER A 237 3.44 32.52 18.94
N GLN A 238 2.93 33.49 18.18
CA GLN A 238 1.79 34.32 18.61
C GLN A 238 0.53 33.47 18.79
N PHE A 239 0.30 32.51 17.89
CA PHE A 239 -0.85 31.63 17.94
C PHE A 239 -0.85 30.76 19.20
N ILE A 240 0.26 30.11 19.53
CA ILE A 240 0.39 29.27 20.73
C ILE A 240 0.19 30.08 21.99
N GLN A 241 0.84 31.24 22.11
CA GLN A 241 0.68 32.12 23.25
C GLN A 241 -0.77 32.58 23.43
N ALA A 242 -1.44 32.96 22.36
CA ALA A 242 -2.86 33.32 22.40
C ALA A 242 -3.78 32.17 22.79
N ALA A 243 -3.55 30.97 22.24
CA ALA A 243 -4.36 29.77 22.51
C ALA A 243 -4.23 29.27 23.94
N THR A 244 -3.06 29.44 24.55
CA THR A 244 -2.77 29.10 25.95
C THR A 244 -3.10 30.22 26.92
N ARG A 245 -3.52 31.41 26.42
CA ARG A 245 -3.77 32.61 27.20
C ARG A 245 -2.56 33.04 28.06
N ASN A 246 -1.36 32.80 27.57
CA ASN A 246 -0.09 33.06 28.29
C ASN A 246 -0.08 32.39 29.68
N ASP A 247 -0.54 31.15 29.79
CA ASP A 247 -0.55 30.42 31.05
C ASP A 247 0.89 30.22 31.53
N SER A 248 1.20 30.86 32.68
CA SER A 248 2.55 30.84 33.26
C SER A 248 2.95 29.48 33.86
N SER A 249 2.01 28.54 33.96
CA SER A 249 2.29 27.19 34.43
C SER A 249 2.87 26.29 33.30
N ILE A 250 2.79 26.73 32.05
CA ILE A 250 3.24 26.01 30.88
C ILE A 250 4.64 26.50 30.47
N THR A 251 5.56 25.56 30.28
CA THR A 251 6.88 25.84 29.70
C THR A 251 6.81 25.81 28.18
N TYR A 252 7.22 26.86 27.50
CA TYR A 252 7.25 26.95 26.06
C TYR A 252 8.65 26.65 25.52
N LEU A 253 8.80 25.58 24.75
CA LEU A 253 10.03 25.23 24.04
C LEU A 253 9.82 25.55 22.55
N LEU A 254 10.26 26.75 22.16
CA LEU A 254 10.09 27.25 20.80
C LEU A 254 11.44 27.24 20.05
N PRO A 255 11.47 27.00 18.74
CA PRO A 255 12.69 27.07 17.95
C PRO A 255 13.20 28.54 17.89
N PRO A 256 14.49 28.78 17.62
CA PRO A 256 15.06 30.13 17.58
C PRO A 256 14.40 31.09 16.59
N ASN A 257 13.77 30.56 15.56
CA ASN A 257 13.05 31.29 14.49
C ASN A 257 11.53 31.35 14.69
N ALA A 258 11.01 30.98 15.88
CA ALA A 258 9.58 30.89 16.13
C ALA A 258 8.80 32.18 15.85
N ASP A 259 9.39 33.32 16.11
CA ASP A 259 8.75 34.63 15.91
C ASP A 259 8.58 35.00 14.43
N SER A 260 9.35 34.38 13.54
CA SER A 260 9.25 34.54 12.10
C SER A 260 8.59 33.35 11.41
N LEU A 261 8.25 32.31 12.17
CA LEU A 261 7.66 31.08 11.63
C LEU A 261 6.17 31.27 11.32
N VAL A 262 5.84 31.24 10.04
CA VAL A 262 4.48 31.38 9.52
C VAL A 262 4.09 30.10 8.79
N ILE A 263 2.85 29.64 8.98
CA ILE A 263 2.28 28.46 8.35
C ILE A 263 0.89 28.79 7.80
N ASP A 264 0.50 28.11 6.71
CA ASP A 264 -0.84 28.20 6.13
C ASP A 264 -1.75 27.15 6.77
N VAL A 265 -2.66 27.59 7.65
CA VAL A 265 -3.57 26.69 8.38
C VAL A 265 -4.93 27.34 8.59
N ASP A 266 -5.98 26.53 8.80
CA ASP A 266 -7.23 27.03 9.35
C ASP A 266 -7.06 27.30 10.85
N LYS A 267 -6.89 28.56 11.18
CA LYS A 267 -6.61 29.04 12.55
C LYS A 267 -7.68 28.62 13.55
N ARG A 268 -8.95 28.59 13.15
CA ARG A 268 -10.06 28.22 14.04
C ARG A 268 -9.98 26.72 14.39
N ARG A 269 -9.70 25.88 13.39
CA ARG A 269 -9.55 24.44 13.57
C ARG A 269 -8.29 24.12 14.40
N LEU A 270 -7.18 24.75 14.09
CA LEU A 270 -5.94 24.55 14.85
C LEU A 270 -6.09 25.02 16.31
N ALA A 271 -6.79 26.14 16.55
CA ALA A 271 -7.10 26.61 17.91
C ALA A 271 -7.97 25.63 18.69
N ARG A 272 -8.96 25.02 18.04
CA ARG A 272 -9.78 23.96 18.62
C ARG A 272 -8.96 22.70 18.94
N THR A 273 -8.12 22.28 18.00
CA THR A 273 -7.20 21.15 18.17
C THR A 273 -6.33 21.35 19.42
N LEU A 274 -5.70 22.50 19.55
CA LEU A 274 -4.88 22.81 20.72
C LEU A 274 -5.72 22.90 22.00
N SER A 275 -6.92 23.48 21.95
CA SER A 275 -7.85 23.51 23.09
C SER A 275 -8.24 22.10 23.54
N ASN A 276 -8.53 21.20 22.63
CA ASN A 276 -8.87 19.81 22.95
C ASN A 276 -7.72 19.07 23.63
N LEU A 277 -6.46 19.28 23.17
CA LEU A 277 -5.28 18.69 23.81
C LEU A 277 -5.05 19.28 25.20
N LEU A 278 -5.18 20.60 25.38
CA LEU A 278 -5.06 21.25 26.68
C LEU A 278 -6.14 20.82 27.66
N ASP A 279 -7.39 20.66 27.19
CA ASP A 279 -8.49 20.16 28.01
C ASP A 279 -8.28 18.70 28.40
N ASN A 280 -7.71 17.88 27.48
CA ASN A 280 -7.31 16.51 27.78
C ASN A 280 -6.22 16.47 28.87
N ALA A 281 -5.17 17.28 28.72
CA ALA A 281 -4.11 17.42 29.73
C ALA A 281 -4.66 17.85 31.11
N ARG A 282 -5.60 18.82 31.16
CA ARG A 282 -6.25 19.24 32.42
C ARG A 282 -7.04 18.14 33.08
N ARG A 283 -7.78 17.34 32.30
CA ARG A 283 -8.68 16.31 32.83
C ARG A 283 -7.95 15.06 33.28
N TYR A 284 -6.95 14.64 32.52
CA TYR A 284 -6.29 13.34 32.69
C TYR A 284 -4.82 13.45 33.08
N GLY A 285 -4.17 14.57 32.76
CA GLY A 285 -2.75 14.81 32.90
C GLY A 285 -2.34 15.82 33.97
N TYR A 286 -3.22 16.25 34.85
CA TYR A 286 -2.96 17.31 35.89
C TYR A 286 -2.60 18.68 35.28
N GLY A 287 -2.91 18.92 34.04
CA GLY A 287 -2.56 20.14 33.28
C GLY A 287 -1.42 19.91 32.30
N ALA A 288 -1.34 20.78 31.29
CA ALA A 288 -0.22 20.79 30.38
C ALA A 288 1.01 21.36 31.09
N THR A 289 2.16 20.70 30.94
CA THR A 289 3.44 21.10 31.54
C THR A 289 4.37 21.77 30.55
N VAL A 290 4.42 21.27 29.32
CA VAL A 290 5.26 21.76 28.23
C VAL A 290 4.47 21.84 26.95
N ILE A 291 4.69 22.91 26.18
CA ILE A 291 4.35 22.97 24.76
C ILE A 291 5.65 23.16 23.99
N GLU A 292 5.98 22.18 23.18
CA GLU A 292 7.15 22.21 22.33
C GLU A 292 6.76 22.40 20.87
N VAL A 293 7.48 23.28 20.18
CA VAL A 293 7.41 23.44 18.73
C VAL A 293 8.76 23.09 18.14
N SER A 294 8.75 22.19 17.20
CA SER A 294 9.94 21.85 16.41
C SER A 294 9.64 21.88 14.91
N THR A 295 10.65 22.21 14.14
CA THR A 295 10.55 22.29 12.68
C THR A 295 11.59 21.38 12.04
N SER A 296 11.18 20.68 11.00
CA SER A 296 12.05 19.95 10.07
C SER A 296 11.90 20.59 8.69
N GLU A 297 12.66 20.15 7.68
CA GLU A 297 12.71 20.78 6.35
C GLU A 297 11.32 21.15 5.79
N ASN A 298 10.32 20.30 5.94
CA ASN A 298 8.97 20.49 5.37
C ASN A 298 7.84 20.23 6.37
N THR A 299 8.12 20.08 7.66
CA THR A 299 7.13 19.79 8.68
C THR A 299 7.29 20.66 9.92
N LEU A 300 6.15 21.01 10.51
CA LEU A 300 6.03 21.62 11.82
C LEU A 300 5.43 20.59 12.77
N GLN A 301 6.05 20.38 13.93
CA GLN A 301 5.48 19.60 15.01
C GLN A 301 5.13 20.48 16.19
N ILE A 302 3.93 20.31 16.72
CA ILE A 302 3.48 20.92 17.98
C ILE A 302 3.18 19.78 18.95
N ALA A 303 3.90 19.74 20.06
CA ALA A 303 3.69 18.74 21.09
C ALA A 303 3.15 19.38 22.37
N VAL A 304 2.17 18.72 22.98
CA VAL A 304 1.61 19.08 24.30
C VAL A 304 1.92 17.96 25.27
N GLU A 305 2.65 18.29 26.33
CA GLU A 305 3.04 17.33 27.36
C GLU A 305 2.24 17.56 28.64
N ASP A 306 1.91 16.46 29.31
CA ASP A 306 1.25 16.44 30.60
C ASP A 306 2.02 15.57 31.63
N ALA A 307 1.67 15.69 32.90
CA ALA A 307 2.24 14.93 34.01
C ALA A 307 1.32 13.78 34.48
N GLY A 308 0.46 13.30 33.61
CA GLY A 308 -0.51 12.25 33.92
C GLY A 308 0.10 10.84 34.03
N PRO A 309 -0.74 9.81 34.18
CA PRO A 309 -0.28 8.43 34.32
C PRO A 309 0.26 7.82 33.04
N GLY A 310 0.26 8.57 31.92
CA GLY A 310 0.61 8.05 30.60
C GLY A 310 -0.50 7.21 29.98
N ILE A 311 -0.25 6.70 28.77
CA ILE A 311 -1.23 5.91 28.00
C ILE A 311 -0.58 4.57 27.65
N SER A 312 -1.31 3.47 27.90
CA SER A 312 -0.81 2.13 27.55
C SER A 312 -0.63 1.97 26.05
N LYS A 313 0.26 1.08 25.64
CA LYS A 313 0.53 0.88 24.19
C LYS A 313 -0.72 0.47 23.42
N ASP A 314 -1.57 -0.35 24.04
CA ASP A 314 -2.77 -0.88 23.41
C ASP A 314 -3.87 0.18 23.27
N GLU A 315 -3.82 1.24 24.09
CA GLU A 315 -4.79 2.33 24.06
C GLU A 315 -4.40 3.48 23.11
N ARG A 316 -3.13 3.59 22.69
CA ARG A 316 -2.63 4.76 21.92
C ARG A 316 -3.30 4.99 20.58
N GLU A 317 -3.74 3.93 19.92
CA GLU A 317 -4.50 4.02 18.67
C GLU A 317 -5.99 4.26 18.95
N ILE A 318 -6.51 3.57 19.95
CA ILE A 318 -7.95 3.56 20.29
C ILE A 318 -8.43 4.87 20.89
N ILE A 319 -7.55 5.65 21.57
CA ILE A 319 -7.95 6.93 22.20
C ILE A 319 -8.38 8.01 21.19
N PHE A 320 -8.05 7.87 19.92
CA PHE A 320 -8.51 8.73 18.85
C PHE A 320 -9.85 8.29 18.25
N ASP A 321 -10.33 7.08 18.60
CA ASP A 321 -11.64 6.60 18.17
C ASP A 321 -12.76 7.40 18.84
N ARG A 322 -13.87 7.53 18.14
CA ARG A 322 -15.05 8.25 18.62
C ARG A 322 -15.63 7.57 19.84
N PHE A 323 -16.00 8.37 20.85
CA PHE A 323 -16.54 7.91 22.13
C PHE A 323 -15.58 7.02 22.94
N SER A 324 -14.33 6.92 22.52
CA SER A 324 -13.32 6.17 23.26
C SER A 324 -13.01 6.85 24.59
N ARG A 325 -12.91 6.05 25.65
CA ARG A 325 -12.52 6.47 26.99
C ARG A 325 -11.46 5.51 27.49
N GLY A 326 -10.29 5.99 27.82
CA GLY A 326 -9.24 5.17 28.41
C GLY A 326 -9.68 4.50 29.72
N SER A 327 -9.05 3.40 30.06
CA SER A 327 -9.35 2.57 31.25
C SER A 327 -9.28 3.34 32.59
N THR A 328 -8.54 4.44 32.63
CA THR A 328 -8.36 5.32 33.80
C THR A 328 -9.52 6.30 34.04
N SER A 329 -10.48 6.42 33.10
CA SER A 329 -11.58 7.40 33.20
C SER A 329 -12.65 7.04 34.23
N GLY A 330 -12.71 5.79 34.69
CA GLY A 330 -13.67 5.33 35.70
C GLY A 330 -13.40 5.75 37.15
N GLN A 331 -12.23 6.29 37.46
CA GLN A 331 -11.82 6.58 38.86
C GLN A 331 -11.99 8.05 39.29
N ARG A 332 -12.31 8.96 38.39
CA ARG A 332 -12.43 10.39 38.71
C ARG A 332 -13.76 10.95 38.22
N GLY A 333 -14.69 11.07 39.13
CA GLY A 333 -15.92 11.90 39.15
C GLY A 333 -16.64 12.16 37.81
N ASP A 334 -17.91 12.53 37.95
CA ASP A 334 -18.97 12.72 36.95
C ASP A 334 -18.70 13.75 35.80
N ASP A 335 -17.51 14.33 35.73
CA ASP A 335 -17.08 15.32 34.71
C ASP A 335 -16.41 14.69 33.48
N GLY A 336 -16.74 13.43 33.20
CA GLY A 336 -16.16 12.69 32.04
C GLY A 336 -16.39 13.40 30.73
N GLY A 337 -15.30 13.63 29.98
CA GLY A 337 -15.33 14.18 28.63
C GLY A 337 -16.27 13.39 27.69
N THR A 338 -16.62 14.00 26.58
CA THR A 338 -17.51 13.43 25.55
C THR A 338 -16.92 12.19 24.84
N GLY A 339 -15.60 12.03 24.87
CA GLY A 339 -14.86 11.04 24.08
C GLY A 339 -14.76 11.41 22.59
N LEU A 340 -15.09 12.65 22.23
CA LEU A 340 -15.05 13.15 20.85
C LEU A 340 -13.88 14.12 20.59
N GLY A 341 -13.29 14.70 21.64
CA GLY A 341 -12.26 15.71 21.49
C GLY A 341 -11.02 15.22 20.73
N LEU A 342 -10.49 14.04 21.05
CA LEU A 342 -9.31 13.49 20.36
C LEU A 342 -9.62 13.03 18.95
N SER A 343 -10.81 12.53 18.65
CA SER A 343 -11.22 12.21 17.28
C SER A 343 -11.35 13.47 16.41
N LEU A 344 -11.81 14.59 16.99
CA LEU A 344 -11.81 15.89 16.31
C LEU A 344 -10.38 16.41 16.04
N VAL A 345 -9.45 16.21 16.99
CA VAL A 345 -8.04 16.50 16.77
C VAL A 345 -7.49 15.73 15.58
N GLN A 346 -7.78 14.43 15.51
CA GLN A 346 -7.33 13.57 14.41
C GLN A 346 -7.89 14.04 13.05
N GLU A 347 -9.19 14.36 13.00
CA GLU A 347 -9.81 14.83 11.76
C GLU A 347 -9.32 16.21 11.32
N ASP A 348 -9.17 17.17 12.26
CA ASP A 348 -8.62 18.49 11.94
C ASP A 348 -7.20 18.40 11.40
N VAL A 349 -6.34 17.59 12.03
CA VAL A 349 -4.97 17.38 11.60
C VAL A 349 -4.92 16.67 10.24
N ARG A 350 -5.78 15.66 10.03
CA ARG A 350 -5.89 14.95 8.76
C ARG A 350 -6.31 15.87 7.60
N LEU A 351 -7.26 16.77 7.83
CA LEU A 351 -7.66 17.77 6.82
C LEU A 351 -6.51 18.68 6.41
N HIS A 352 -5.60 19.02 7.34
CA HIS A 352 -4.38 19.78 7.04
C HIS A 352 -3.26 18.93 6.41
N GLY A 353 -3.55 17.66 6.00
CA GLY A 353 -2.54 16.75 5.47
C GLY A 353 -1.51 16.27 6.49
N GLY A 354 -1.79 16.46 7.78
CA GLY A 354 -0.89 16.15 8.90
C GLY A 354 -1.14 14.79 9.54
N LYS A 355 -0.41 14.55 10.65
CA LYS A 355 -0.54 13.36 11.49
C LYS A 355 -0.61 13.76 12.96
N VAL A 356 -1.30 12.94 13.77
CA VAL A 356 -1.32 13.07 15.23
C VAL A 356 -1.05 11.72 15.87
N TRP A 357 -0.28 11.74 16.96
CA TRP A 357 -0.01 10.53 17.74
C TRP A 357 0.28 10.90 19.20
N VAL A 358 0.39 9.87 20.06
CA VAL A 358 0.75 10.03 21.46
C VAL A 358 1.95 9.16 21.83
N GLU A 359 2.81 9.72 22.67
CA GLU A 359 3.99 9.08 23.24
C GLU A 359 3.92 9.18 24.77
N ASN A 360 4.60 8.30 25.50
CA ASN A 360 4.81 8.45 26.92
C ASN A 360 6.15 9.11 27.17
N LEU A 361 6.15 10.07 28.08
CA LEU A 361 7.36 10.72 28.56
C LEU A 361 8.18 9.76 29.44
N LYS A 362 9.49 9.71 29.21
CA LYS A 362 10.44 9.00 30.08
C LYS A 362 11.13 10.01 30.96
N VAL A 363 10.49 10.46 32.04
CA VAL A 363 11.07 11.51 32.87
C VAL A 363 11.93 10.93 34.03
N THR A 364 11.50 9.83 34.66
CA THR A 364 12.28 9.05 35.64
C THR A 364 11.71 7.64 35.81
N LYS A 365 12.25 6.82 36.74
CA LYS A 365 11.80 5.42 36.95
C LYS A 365 10.32 5.27 37.38
N SER A 366 9.60 6.35 37.67
CA SER A 366 8.22 6.36 38.15
C SER A 366 7.29 7.37 37.47
N ASP A 367 7.79 8.21 36.57
CA ASP A 367 6.97 9.28 35.97
C ASP A 367 6.59 8.95 34.56
N THR A 368 5.29 8.86 34.38
CA THR A 368 4.63 8.52 33.13
C THR A 368 3.74 9.70 32.78
N GLY A 369 4.24 10.66 32.01
CA GLY A 369 3.43 11.69 31.36
C GLY A 369 3.01 11.24 29.96
N SER A 370 2.05 11.94 29.37
CA SER A 370 1.73 11.78 27.94
C SER A 370 2.23 12.97 27.14
N ARG A 371 2.66 12.70 25.91
CA ARG A 371 3.07 13.70 24.92
C ARG A 371 2.22 13.49 23.66
N PHE A 372 1.30 14.40 23.41
CA PHE A 372 0.51 14.43 22.18
C PHE A 372 1.24 15.28 21.15
N VAL A 373 1.50 14.72 19.97
CA VAL A 373 2.24 15.38 18.90
C VAL A 373 1.34 15.56 17.70
N ILE A 374 1.28 16.78 17.17
CA ILE A 374 0.65 17.13 15.91
C ILE A 374 1.77 17.44 14.93
N GLU A 375 1.73 16.86 13.75
CA GLU A 375 2.63 17.15 12.65
C GLU A 375 1.83 17.75 11.49
N LEU A 376 2.25 18.90 11.00
CA LEU A 376 1.65 19.61 9.86
C LEU A 376 2.71 19.83 8.78
N SER A 377 2.31 19.79 7.51
CA SER A 377 3.18 20.15 6.40
C SER A 377 3.36 21.69 6.37
N THR A 378 4.60 22.15 6.21
CA THR A 378 4.92 23.58 5.99
C THR A 378 4.98 23.94 4.51
N THR A 379 4.92 22.94 3.63
CA THR A 379 4.97 23.12 2.17
C THR A 379 3.55 23.16 1.62
N ARG A 380 3.25 24.19 0.86
CA ARG A 380 2.01 24.28 0.08
C ARG A 380 2.07 23.22 -1.02
N GLU A 381 1.31 22.13 -0.92
CA GLU A 381 1.02 21.33 -2.12
C GLU A 381 0.16 22.20 -3.04
N GLU A 382 0.77 22.65 -4.14
CA GLU A 382 0.01 23.20 -5.26
C GLU A 382 -0.90 22.08 -5.77
N THR A 383 -2.16 22.12 -5.34
CA THR A 383 -3.22 21.30 -5.92
C THR A 383 -3.42 21.75 -7.36
N SER A 384 -2.81 21.01 -8.30
CA SER A 384 -3.06 21.10 -9.75
C SER A 384 -4.39 20.46 -10.10
#